data_3d0238b99047bf0b8d4fb1bb993bd627
#
_entry.id   3d0238b99047bf0b8d4fb1bb993bd627
#
_cell.length_a   1.000
_cell.length_b   1.000
_cell.length_c   1.000
_cell.angle_alpha   90.00
_cell.angle_beta   90.00
_cell.angle_gamma   90.00
#
_symmetry.space_group_name_H-M   'P 1'
#
loop_
_entity.id
_entity.type
_entity.pdbx_description
1 polymer ?
#
loop_
_entity_poly.entity_id
_entity_poly.type
_entity_poly.pdbx_seq_one_letter_code
_entity_poly.pdbx_strand_id
1 'polypeptide(L)'
;SIWIWLLMVLPFALWGTAMTAMAPLLATGGPWLVAGLRLFPAGLVLLLWVVWTGRSVWIDGRDWGWFALFTVVDACLFQALLAVGLDGTGAGLGSVLIDSQPLLVALLARGLFAELINPVGWVGLGLGLAGIFCLGVPGELLNHWWLLADPPAVQQLLQPGEVWMLLASLAMALGTVLIRFASRHSDPVAVTAWHMVLGGIPLLLLFGFENGVEPIGWSLADWGRMGFASFLGSALAYGLFFWFANRRDLTSFSSLGFLTPVFALATGGWLLGERLDPLQWVGVMLVLLSVICVSQRRRLWEPAPELSS
;
A
#
# COMPACT_ATOMS: atom_id res chain seq x y z
N SER A 1 14.92 17.90 6.28
CA SER A 1 15.53 17.93 4.94
C SER A 1 14.51 17.49 3.89
N ILE A 2 14.40 18.21 2.78
CA ILE A 2 13.48 17.88 1.66
C ILE A 2 13.70 16.47 1.12
N TRP A 3 14.96 16.02 1.11
CA TRP A 3 15.33 14.68 0.66
C TRP A 3 14.68 13.56 1.47
N ILE A 4 14.53 13.72 2.78
CA ILE A 4 13.84 12.74 3.62
C ILE A 4 12.36 12.68 3.26
N TRP A 5 11.73 13.82 3.01
CA TRP A 5 10.34 13.88 2.55
C TRP A 5 10.15 13.18 1.21
N LEU A 6 11.03 13.44 0.25
CA LEU A 6 10.99 12.76 -1.05
C LEU A 6 11.12 11.24 -0.90
N LEU A 7 12.06 10.77 -0.05
CA LEU A 7 12.22 9.35 0.23
C LEU A 7 11.02 8.74 0.96
N MET A 8 10.31 9.49 1.80
CA MET A 8 9.09 9.01 2.48
C MET A 8 7.91 8.91 1.51
N VAL A 9 7.80 9.80 0.52
CA VAL A 9 6.74 9.77 -0.49
C VAL A 9 7.02 8.75 -1.59
N LEU A 10 8.29 8.46 -1.87
CA LEU A 10 8.72 7.60 -2.98
C LEU A 10 8.05 6.21 -3.01
N PRO A 11 7.90 5.47 -1.90
CA PRO A 11 7.19 4.19 -1.91
C PRO A 11 5.78 4.28 -2.51
N PHE A 12 5.03 5.29 -2.14
CA PHE A 12 3.65 5.49 -2.58
C PHE A 12 3.56 5.92 -4.05
N ALA A 13 4.51 6.73 -4.51
CA ALA A 13 4.65 7.08 -5.92
C ALA A 13 4.98 5.84 -6.77
N LEU A 14 5.91 5.00 -6.30
CA LEU A 14 6.28 3.77 -6.97
C LEU A 14 5.14 2.75 -6.99
N TRP A 15 4.37 2.62 -5.90
CA TRP A 15 3.21 1.74 -5.87
C TRP A 15 2.12 2.20 -6.83
N GLY A 16 1.77 3.48 -6.83
CA GLY A 16 0.79 4.02 -7.77
C GLY A 16 1.20 3.79 -9.22
N THR A 17 2.46 4.07 -9.57
CA THR A 17 3.00 3.84 -10.92
C THR A 17 3.07 2.35 -11.26
N ALA A 18 3.46 1.49 -10.32
CA ALA A 18 3.55 0.05 -10.52
C ALA A 18 2.16 -0.58 -10.74
N MET A 19 1.12 -0.09 -10.08
CA MET A 19 -0.26 -0.57 -10.30
C MET A 19 -0.69 -0.36 -11.75
N THR A 20 -0.42 0.81 -12.32
CA THR A 20 -0.69 1.09 -13.74
C THR A 20 0.12 0.18 -14.66
N ALA A 21 1.40 -0.05 -14.34
CA ALA A 21 2.26 -0.93 -15.15
C ALA A 21 1.84 -2.41 -15.08
N MET A 22 1.31 -2.87 -13.94
CA MET A 22 0.92 -4.28 -13.74
C MET A 22 -0.48 -4.61 -14.29
N ALA A 23 -1.36 -3.65 -14.47
CA ALA A 23 -2.74 -3.91 -14.88
C ALA A 23 -2.85 -4.83 -16.12
N PRO A 24 -2.08 -4.64 -17.21
CA PRO A 24 -2.09 -5.56 -18.36
C PRO A 24 -1.58 -6.97 -18.03
N LEU A 25 -0.64 -7.08 -17.09
CA LEU A 25 -0.02 -8.36 -16.70
C LEU A 25 -0.96 -9.23 -15.87
N LEU A 26 -1.83 -8.62 -15.06
CA LEU A 26 -2.87 -9.33 -14.32
C LEU A 26 -3.85 -10.05 -15.24
N ALA A 27 -4.24 -9.39 -16.34
CA ALA A 27 -5.16 -9.97 -17.31
C ALA A 27 -4.58 -11.19 -18.07
N THR A 28 -3.25 -11.25 -18.24
CA THR A 28 -2.59 -12.28 -19.06
C THR A 28 -1.85 -13.34 -18.23
N GLY A 29 -1.30 -12.96 -17.08
CA GLY A 29 -0.51 -13.85 -16.23
C GLY A 29 -1.24 -14.30 -14.97
N GLY A 30 -2.37 -13.66 -14.67
CA GLY A 30 -3.12 -13.91 -13.45
C GLY A 30 -2.49 -13.32 -12.19
N PRO A 31 -3.27 -13.28 -11.10
CA PRO A 31 -2.87 -12.60 -9.87
C PRO A 31 -1.71 -13.29 -9.15
N TRP A 32 -1.67 -14.62 -9.12
CA TRP A 32 -0.65 -15.38 -8.39
C TRP A 32 0.74 -15.22 -8.99
N LEU A 33 0.84 -15.28 -10.32
CA LEU A 33 2.11 -15.08 -11.02
C LEU A 33 2.63 -13.67 -10.81
N VAL A 34 1.80 -12.65 -11.02
CA VAL A 34 2.19 -11.25 -10.89
C VAL A 34 2.63 -10.94 -9.47
N ALA A 35 1.86 -11.38 -8.45
CA ALA A 35 2.21 -11.18 -7.06
C ALA A 35 3.51 -11.92 -6.67
N GLY A 36 3.67 -13.17 -7.09
CA GLY A 36 4.86 -13.97 -6.79
C GLY A 36 6.12 -13.42 -7.45
N LEU A 37 6.07 -13.07 -8.75
CA LEU A 37 7.19 -12.43 -9.46
C LEU A 37 7.49 -11.02 -8.98
N ARG A 38 6.50 -10.34 -8.39
CA ARG A 38 6.72 -9.06 -7.76
C ARG A 38 7.51 -9.17 -6.46
N LEU A 39 7.20 -10.18 -5.63
CA LEU A 39 7.79 -10.33 -4.29
C LEU A 39 9.12 -11.10 -4.30
N PHE A 40 9.14 -12.29 -4.88
CA PHE A 40 10.29 -13.19 -4.75
C PHE A 40 11.60 -12.60 -5.27
N PRO A 41 11.70 -12.09 -6.52
CA PRO A 41 12.94 -11.48 -7.02
C PRO A 41 13.30 -10.19 -6.25
N ALA A 42 12.29 -9.42 -5.85
CA ALA A 42 12.50 -8.20 -5.08
C ALA A 42 13.13 -8.49 -3.71
N GLY A 43 12.66 -9.53 -3.03
CA GLY A 43 13.25 -9.99 -1.77
C GLY A 43 14.70 -10.43 -1.93
N LEU A 44 15.04 -11.16 -3.01
CA LEU A 44 16.42 -11.54 -3.31
C LEU A 44 17.32 -10.32 -3.55
N VAL A 45 16.84 -9.32 -4.30
CA VAL A 45 17.58 -8.08 -4.52
C VAL A 45 17.83 -7.32 -3.22
N LEU A 46 16.84 -7.25 -2.32
CA LEU A 46 17.03 -6.66 -1.01
C LEU A 46 18.03 -7.45 -0.14
N LEU A 47 18.02 -8.78 -0.19
CA LEU A 47 19.02 -9.59 0.52
C LEU A 47 20.43 -9.29 -0.01
N LEU A 48 20.59 -9.23 -1.33
CA LEU A 48 21.87 -8.86 -1.94
C LEU A 48 22.31 -7.46 -1.49
N TRP A 49 21.39 -6.50 -1.43
CA TRP A 49 21.68 -5.16 -0.92
C TRP A 49 22.14 -5.18 0.55
N VAL A 50 21.47 -5.95 1.41
CA VAL A 50 21.84 -6.10 2.82
C VAL A 50 23.25 -6.67 2.96
N VAL A 51 23.59 -7.71 2.19
CA VAL A 51 24.94 -8.31 2.16
C VAL A 51 25.97 -7.29 1.66
N TRP A 52 25.68 -6.62 0.54
CA TRP A 52 26.59 -5.66 -0.07
C TRP A 52 26.89 -4.46 0.83
N THR A 53 25.92 -4.04 1.63
CA THR A 53 26.07 -2.94 2.61
C THR A 53 26.70 -3.39 3.93
N GLY A 54 27.10 -4.66 4.07
CA GLY A 54 27.71 -5.21 5.27
C GLY A 54 26.77 -5.33 6.46
N ARG A 55 25.45 -5.30 6.22
CA ARG A 55 24.41 -5.44 7.26
C ARG A 55 24.11 -6.91 7.51
N SER A 56 23.56 -7.24 8.69
CA SER A 56 23.21 -8.62 9.01
C SER A 56 21.97 -9.07 8.22
N VAL A 57 22.09 -10.20 7.52
CA VAL A 57 20.96 -10.85 6.85
C VAL A 57 20.20 -11.80 7.79
N TRP A 58 20.76 -12.09 8.96
CA TRP A 58 20.18 -13.04 9.89
C TRP A 58 19.09 -12.41 10.72
N ILE A 59 18.00 -13.15 10.88
CA ILE A 59 16.92 -12.79 11.80
C ILE A 59 17.30 -13.30 13.19
N ASP A 60 17.31 -12.40 14.18
CA ASP A 60 17.58 -12.76 15.56
C ASP A 60 16.52 -13.75 16.09
N GLY A 61 16.94 -14.74 16.87
CA GLY A 61 16.04 -15.78 17.38
C GLY A 61 14.88 -15.21 18.21
N ARG A 62 15.07 -14.07 18.86
CA ARG A 62 14.04 -13.38 19.65
C ARG A 62 12.93 -12.75 18.79
N ASP A 63 13.23 -12.46 17.53
CA ASP A 63 12.28 -11.86 16.59
C ASP A 63 11.52 -12.90 15.74
N TRP A 64 11.92 -14.18 15.76
CA TRP A 64 11.38 -15.23 14.89
C TRP A 64 9.86 -15.35 14.92
N GLY A 65 9.25 -15.32 16.10
CA GLY A 65 7.79 -15.42 16.22
C GLY A 65 7.06 -14.25 15.56
N TRP A 66 7.55 -13.02 15.78
CA TRP A 66 7.00 -11.82 15.15
C TRP A 66 7.30 -11.77 13.66
N PHE A 67 8.49 -12.20 13.25
CA PHE A 67 8.87 -12.31 11.84
C PHE A 67 7.98 -13.31 11.09
N ALA A 68 7.72 -14.49 11.66
CA ALA A 68 6.81 -15.46 11.07
C ALA A 68 5.39 -14.89 10.92
N LEU A 69 4.87 -14.23 11.96
CA LEU A 69 3.56 -13.58 11.92
C LEU A 69 3.52 -12.48 10.86
N PHE A 70 4.55 -11.64 10.80
CA PHE A 70 4.68 -10.59 9.79
C PHE A 70 4.68 -11.18 8.37
N THR A 71 5.45 -12.24 8.13
CA THR A 71 5.53 -12.90 6.83
C THR A 71 4.18 -13.49 6.41
N VAL A 72 3.48 -14.16 7.32
CA VAL A 72 2.16 -14.74 7.03
C VAL A 72 1.13 -13.65 6.75
N VAL A 73 1.10 -12.61 7.57
CA VAL A 73 0.08 -11.54 7.45
C VAL A 73 0.33 -10.64 6.25
N ASP A 74 1.55 -10.14 6.08
CA ASP A 74 1.85 -9.14 5.04
C ASP A 74 2.21 -9.77 3.70
N ALA A 75 3.06 -10.78 3.67
CA ALA A 75 3.51 -11.34 2.40
C ALA A 75 2.57 -12.44 1.84
N CYS A 76 1.94 -13.25 2.69
CA CYS A 76 1.05 -14.31 2.21
C CYS A 76 -0.41 -13.84 2.19
N LEU A 77 -0.96 -13.49 3.36
CA LEU A 77 -2.38 -13.20 3.51
C LEU A 77 -2.78 -11.91 2.76
N PHE A 78 -2.05 -10.81 2.97
CA PHE A 78 -2.32 -9.55 2.26
C PHE A 78 -2.29 -9.75 0.75
N GLN A 79 -1.25 -10.37 0.21
CA GLN A 79 -1.12 -10.56 -1.24
C GLN A 79 -2.19 -11.49 -1.82
N ALA A 80 -2.54 -12.56 -1.10
CA ALA A 80 -3.61 -13.46 -1.49
C ALA A 80 -4.98 -12.76 -1.49
N LEU A 81 -5.30 -12.04 -0.41
CA LEU A 81 -6.55 -11.29 -0.28
C LEU A 81 -6.66 -10.18 -1.33
N LEU A 82 -5.55 -9.48 -1.61
CA LEU A 82 -5.48 -8.47 -2.66
C LEU A 82 -5.75 -9.09 -4.04
N ALA A 83 -5.14 -10.22 -4.33
CA ALA A 83 -5.30 -10.92 -5.60
C ALA A 83 -6.75 -11.36 -5.83
N VAL A 84 -7.36 -12.03 -4.84
CA VAL A 84 -8.76 -12.47 -4.90
C VAL A 84 -9.73 -11.28 -4.91
N GLY A 85 -9.40 -10.24 -4.14
CA GLY A 85 -10.20 -9.02 -4.10
C GLY A 85 -10.25 -8.29 -5.43
N LEU A 86 -9.12 -8.14 -6.11
CA LEU A 86 -9.03 -7.47 -7.42
C LEU A 86 -9.81 -8.21 -8.52
N ASP A 87 -9.87 -9.52 -8.45
CA ASP A 87 -10.64 -10.32 -9.41
C ASP A 87 -12.15 -10.11 -9.29
N GLY A 88 -12.64 -9.79 -8.09
CA GLY A 88 -14.07 -9.65 -7.78
C GLY A 88 -14.57 -8.21 -7.60
N THR A 89 -13.71 -7.19 -7.73
CA THR A 89 -14.06 -5.81 -7.42
C THR A 89 -13.81 -4.90 -8.61
N GLY A 90 -14.70 -3.95 -8.86
CA GLY A 90 -14.43 -2.88 -9.83
C GLY A 90 -13.19 -2.06 -9.41
N ALA A 91 -12.38 -1.64 -10.38
CA ALA A 91 -11.09 -1.00 -10.12
C ALA A 91 -11.19 0.24 -9.22
N GLY A 92 -12.26 1.05 -9.36
CA GLY A 92 -12.44 2.26 -8.56
C GLY A 92 -12.71 1.97 -7.08
N LEU A 93 -13.74 1.17 -6.78
CA LEU A 93 -14.10 0.86 -5.39
C LEU A 93 -13.02 0.00 -4.70
N GLY A 94 -12.41 -0.93 -5.46
CA GLY A 94 -11.30 -1.73 -4.95
C GLY A 94 -10.13 -0.87 -4.47
N SER A 95 -9.75 0.16 -5.24
CA SER A 95 -8.66 1.07 -4.83
C SER A 95 -9.02 1.87 -3.59
N VAL A 96 -10.26 2.37 -3.47
CA VAL A 96 -10.72 3.06 -2.25
C VAL A 96 -10.58 2.18 -1.02
N LEU A 97 -10.97 0.91 -1.13
CA LEU A 97 -10.95 -0.03 -0.01
C LEU A 97 -9.52 -0.35 0.43
N ILE A 98 -8.61 -0.62 -0.51
CA ILE A 98 -7.20 -0.92 -0.17
C ILE A 98 -6.48 0.33 0.33
N ASP A 99 -6.74 1.49 -0.26
CA ASP A 99 -6.10 2.76 0.10
C ASP A 99 -6.67 3.36 1.41
N SER A 100 -7.70 2.73 2.03
CA SER A 100 -8.16 3.05 3.38
C SER A 100 -7.19 2.60 4.50
N GLN A 101 -6.18 1.80 4.17
CA GLN A 101 -5.15 1.29 5.07
C GLN A 101 -4.55 2.34 6.03
N PRO A 102 -4.28 3.60 5.66
CA PRO A 102 -3.75 4.58 6.60
C PRO A 102 -4.61 4.84 7.82
N LEU A 103 -5.94 4.77 7.69
CA LEU A 103 -6.84 4.89 8.84
C LEU A 103 -6.68 3.71 9.79
N LEU A 104 -6.61 2.49 9.26
CA LEU A 104 -6.41 1.27 10.06
C LEU A 104 -5.06 1.30 10.77
N VAL A 105 -4.00 1.74 10.10
CA VAL A 105 -2.68 1.95 10.74
C VAL A 105 -2.75 2.96 11.87
N ALA A 106 -3.45 4.08 11.69
CA ALA A 106 -3.60 5.10 12.71
C ALA A 106 -4.33 4.56 13.96
N LEU A 107 -5.39 3.77 13.76
CA LEU A 107 -6.12 3.11 14.85
C LEU A 107 -5.23 2.10 15.60
N LEU A 108 -4.49 1.27 14.85
CA LEU A 108 -3.56 0.30 15.43
C LEU A 108 -2.41 0.99 16.17
N ALA A 109 -1.82 2.04 15.59
CA ALA A 109 -0.74 2.80 16.18
C ALA A 109 -1.18 3.49 17.50
N ARG A 110 -2.40 4.02 17.51
CA ARG A 110 -3.00 4.56 18.74
C ARG A 110 -3.17 3.49 19.81
N GLY A 111 -3.69 2.31 19.44
CA GLY A 111 -3.95 1.22 20.39
C GLY A 111 -2.67 0.54 20.90
N LEU A 112 -1.69 0.31 20.05
CA LEU A 112 -0.49 -0.48 20.37
C LEU A 112 0.71 0.34 20.82
N PHE A 113 0.85 1.56 20.31
CA PHE A 113 2.01 2.42 20.60
C PHE A 113 1.63 3.71 21.32
N ALA A 114 0.35 3.87 21.70
CA ALA A 114 -0.18 5.08 22.34
C ALA A 114 0.13 6.37 21.52
N GLU A 115 0.18 6.27 20.19
CA GLU A 115 0.33 7.44 19.33
C GLU A 115 -0.85 8.39 19.51
N LEU A 116 -0.58 9.62 19.91
CA LEU A 116 -1.61 10.63 20.11
C LEU A 116 -2.05 11.21 18.76
N ILE A 117 -3.34 11.09 18.48
CA ILE A 117 -3.97 11.68 17.32
C ILE A 117 -4.92 12.76 17.82
N ASN A 118 -4.54 14.02 17.63
CA ASN A 118 -5.35 15.18 17.98
C ASN A 118 -6.51 15.37 16.98
N PRO A 119 -7.48 16.27 17.24
CA PRO A 119 -8.60 16.49 16.34
C PRO A 119 -8.20 16.85 14.91
N VAL A 120 -7.13 17.61 14.71
CA VAL A 120 -6.61 17.94 13.37
C VAL A 120 -6.16 16.69 12.62
N GLY A 121 -5.53 15.74 13.31
CA GLY A 121 -5.13 14.46 12.75
C GLY A 121 -6.35 13.61 12.32
N TRP A 122 -7.40 13.57 13.14
CA TRP A 122 -8.64 12.87 12.79
C TRP A 122 -9.37 13.49 11.60
N VAL A 123 -9.46 14.83 11.57
CA VAL A 123 -10.00 15.55 10.40
C VAL A 123 -9.17 15.24 9.17
N GLY A 124 -7.84 15.25 9.29
CA GLY A 124 -6.93 14.89 8.19
C GLY A 124 -7.17 13.47 7.67
N LEU A 125 -7.31 12.47 8.54
CA LEU A 125 -7.62 11.10 8.14
C LEU A 125 -8.98 11.00 7.44
N GLY A 126 -10.00 11.71 7.93
CA GLY A 126 -11.32 11.79 7.30
C GLY A 126 -11.26 12.44 5.90
N LEU A 127 -10.49 13.51 5.74
CA LEU A 127 -10.25 14.15 4.44
C LEU A 127 -9.53 13.20 3.46
N GLY A 128 -8.59 12.39 3.95
CA GLY A 128 -7.91 11.38 3.15
C GLY A 128 -8.88 10.33 2.61
N LEU A 129 -9.74 9.79 3.47
CA LEU A 129 -10.78 8.84 3.07
C LEU A 129 -11.75 9.47 2.05
N ALA A 130 -12.23 10.68 2.29
CA ALA A 130 -13.09 11.38 1.35
C ALA A 130 -12.38 11.61 0.02
N GLY A 131 -11.09 11.95 0.06
CA GLY A 131 -10.27 12.16 -1.12
C GLY A 131 -10.12 10.91 -1.97
N ILE A 132 -9.71 9.77 -1.38
CA ILE A 132 -9.58 8.52 -2.13
C ILE A 132 -10.93 8.02 -2.66
N PHE A 133 -12.02 8.26 -1.94
CA PHE A 133 -13.37 7.98 -2.43
C PHE A 133 -13.67 8.78 -3.70
N CYS A 134 -13.40 10.09 -3.73
CA CYS A 134 -13.56 10.93 -4.92
C CYS A 134 -12.65 10.50 -6.08
N LEU A 135 -11.46 9.93 -5.79
CA LEU A 135 -10.52 9.47 -6.81
C LEU A 135 -10.94 8.13 -7.44
N GLY A 136 -11.44 7.22 -6.62
CA GLY A 136 -11.68 5.83 -7.02
C GLY A 136 -13.13 5.52 -7.46
N VAL A 137 -14.11 6.36 -7.08
CA VAL A 137 -15.50 6.12 -7.44
C VAL A 137 -15.85 6.87 -8.72
N PRO A 138 -16.29 6.19 -9.79
CA PRO A 138 -16.72 6.84 -11.02
C PRO A 138 -17.84 7.86 -10.77
N GLY A 139 -17.74 9.05 -11.34
CA GLY A 139 -18.72 10.12 -11.18
C GLY A 139 -20.14 9.72 -11.61
N GLU A 140 -20.25 8.83 -12.60
CA GLU A 140 -21.52 8.26 -13.05
C GLU A 140 -22.22 7.44 -11.97
N LEU A 141 -21.44 6.71 -11.15
CA LEU A 141 -21.97 5.90 -10.04
C LEU A 141 -22.49 6.80 -8.91
N LEU A 142 -21.79 7.91 -8.64
CA LEU A 142 -22.23 8.90 -7.65
C LEU A 142 -23.50 9.61 -8.10
N ASN A 143 -23.62 9.96 -9.37
CA ASN A 143 -24.84 10.52 -9.92
C ASN A 143 -26.01 9.55 -9.81
N HIS A 144 -25.75 8.26 -10.04
CA HIS A 144 -26.77 7.22 -9.89
C HIS A 144 -27.22 7.06 -8.43
N TRP A 145 -26.29 7.08 -7.47
CA TRP A 145 -26.62 7.03 -6.04
C TRP A 145 -27.36 8.27 -5.54
N TRP A 146 -27.03 9.45 -6.08
CA TRP A 146 -27.69 10.69 -5.69
C TRP A 146 -29.11 10.82 -6.28
N LEU A 147 -29.35 10.24 -7.46
CA LEU A 147 -30.64 10.26 -8.13
C LEU A 147 -31.58 9.12 -7.69
N LEU A 148 -31.07 8.03 -7.15
CA LEU A 148 -31.85 6.95 -6.58
C LEU A 148 -32.22 7.33 -5.15
N ALA A 149 -33.52 7.53 -4.90
CA ALA A 149 -34.08 7.82 -3.58
C ALA A 149 -33.88 6.67 -2.56
N ASP A 150 -33.51 5.48 -3.02
CA ASP A 150 -33.21 4.32 -2.19
C ASP A 150 -31.69 4.08 -2.15
N PRO A 151 -31.01 4.26 -1.00
CA PRO A 151 -29.63 3.83 -0.88
C PRO A 151 -29.55 2.33 -1.17
N PRO A 152 -28.57 1.88 -1.99
CA PRO A 152 -28.40 0.46 -2.24
C PRO A 152 -28.28 -0.25 -0.90
N ALA A 153 -28.99 -1.36 -0.74
CA ALA A 153 -28.89 -2.15 0.49
C ALA A 153 -27.41 -2.48 0.73
N VAL A 154 -26.95 -2.41 1.99
CA VAL A 154 -25.56 -2.68 2.38
C VAL A 154 -25.04 -3.99 1.78
N GLN A 155 -25.95 -4.97 1.57
CA GLN A 155 -25.65 -6.23 0.87
C GLN A 155 -25.27 -6.06 -0.60
N GLN A 156 -25.68 -4.98 -1.27
CA GLN A 156 -25.27 -4.68 -2.65
C GLN A 156 -23.92 -3.94 -2.72
N LEU A 157 -23.51 -3.32 -1.62
CA LEU A 157 -22.23 -2.63 -1.48
C LEU A 157 -21.09 -3.56 -1.03
N LEU A 158 -21.41 -4.70 -0.42
CA LEU A 158 -20.45 -5.67 0.11
C LEU A 158 -20.50 -6.97 -0.70
N GLN A 159 -20.10 -6.89 -1.96
CA GLN A 159 -19.82 -8.10 -2.74
C GLN A 159 -18.59 -8.83 -2.15
N PRO A 160 -18.40 -10.12 -2.40
CA PRO A 160 -17.25 -10.86 -1.87
C PRO A 160 -15.90 -10.20 -2.16
N GLY A 161 -15.74 -9.57 -3.34
CA GLY A 161 -14.53 -8.87 -3.73
C GLY A 161 -14.18 -7.70 -2.80
N GLU A 162 -15.17 -6.85 -2.45
CA GLU A 162 -14.96 -5.71 -1.54
C GLU A 162 -14.58 -6.17 -0.13
N VAL A 163 -15.17 -7.27 0.35
CA VAL A 163 -14.80 -7.85 1.64
C VAL A 163 -13.35 -8.30 1.64
N TRP A 164 -12.90 -8.97 0.57
CA TRP A 164 -11.50 -9.38 0.44
C TRP A 164 -10.54 -8.19 0.36
N MET A 165 -10.93 -7.10 -0.30
CA MET A 165 -10.12 -5.87 -0.36
C MET A 165 -10.02 -5.18 1.01
N LEU A 166 -11.10 -5.14 1.80
CA LEU A 166 -11.05 -4.62 3.17
C LEU A 166 -10.16 -5.49 4.08
N LEU A 167 -10.25 -6.80 3.96
CA LEU A 167 -9.37 -7.72 4.68
C LEU A 167 -7.91 -7.57 4.23
N ALA A 168 -7.65 -7.33 2.95
CA ALA A 168 -6.32 -7.01 2.44
C ALA A 168 -5.79 -5.71 3.05
N SER A 169 -6.61 -4.65 3.09
CA SER A 169 -6.26 -3.38 3.73
C SER A 169 -5.91 -3.56 5.22
N LEU A 170 -6.69 -4.37 5.95
CA LEU A 170 -6.41 -4.71 7.34
C LEU A 170 -5.11 -5.52 7.48
N ALA A 171 -4.89 -6.51 6.62
CA ALA A 171 -3.66 -7.31 6.64
C ALA A 171 -2.42 -6.44 6.39
N MET A 172 -2.48 -5.52 5.42
CA MET A 172 -1.40 -4.56 5.16
C MET A 172 -1.18 -3.59 6.33
N ALA A 173 -2.26 -3.12 6.98
CA ALA A 173 -2.15 -2.28 8.17
C ALA A 173 -1.49 -3.02 9.32
N LEU A 174 -1.86 -4.28 9.55
CA LEU A 174 -1.21 -5.14 10.54
C LEU A 174 0.27 -5.36 10.20
N GLY A 175 0.61 -5.64 8.93
CA GLY A 175 1.99 -5.77 8.48
C GLY A 175 2.81 -4.50 8.76
N THR A 176 2.24 -3.32 8.48
CA THR A 176 2.88 -2.02 8.75
C THR A 176 3.23 -1.83 10.24
N VAL A 177 2.42 -2.38 11.14
CA VAL A 177 2.66 -2.35 12.58
C VAL A 177 3.61 -3.46 13.01
N LEU A 178 3.44 -4.66 12.45
CA LEU A 178 4.21 -5.86 12.83
C LEU A 178 5.70 -5.72 12.54
N ILE A 179 6.12 -4.93 11.56
CA ILE A 179 7.55 -4.71 11.28
C ILE A 179 8.31 -4.19 12.50
N ARG A 180 7.67 -3.39 13.36
CA ARG A 180 8.28 -2.87 14.59
C ARG A 180 8.59 -3.97 15.60
N PHE A 181 7.80 -5.03 15.61
CA PHE A 181 8.00 -6.19 16.48
C PHE A 181 8.97 -7.19 15.84
N ALA A 182 8.85 -7.42 14.53
CA ALA A 182 9.65 -8.36 13.78
C ALA A 182 11.12 -7.92 13.56
N SER A 183 11.41 -6.65 13.79
CA SER A 183 12.76 -6.09 13.62
C SER A 183 13.30 -5.37 14.86
N ARG A 184 12.90 -5.81 16.05
CA ARG A 184 13.41 -5.23 17.31
C ARG A 184 14.90 -5.48 17.52
N HIS A 185 15.37 -6.64 17.11
CA HIS A 185 16.77 -7.09 17.26
C HIS A 185 17.41 -7.40 15.92
N SER A 186 16.63 -7.37 14.84
CA SER A 186 17.04 -7.69 13.48
C SER A 186 17.04 -6.45 12.61
N ASP A 187 17.77 -6.50 11.50
CA ASP A 187 17.76 -5.43 10.51
C ASP A 187 16.40 -5.37 9.80
N PRO A 188 15.69 -4.22 9.79
CA PRO A 188 14.36 -4.12 9.19
C PRO A 188 14.36 -4.35 7.68
N VAL A 189 15.47 -4.07 6.98
CA VAL A 189 15.58 -4.35 5.54
C VAL A 189 15.77 -5.84 5.31
N ALA A 190 16.55 -6.54 6.15
CA ALA A 190 16.69 -7.99 6.10
C ALA A 190 15.35 -8.69 6.41
N VAL A 191 14.62 -8.22 7.43
CA VAL A 191 13.27 -8.72 7.76
C VAL A 191 12.33 -8.54 6.56
N THR A 192 12.33 -7.35 5.94
CA THR A 192 11.54 -7.07 4.74
C THR A 192 11.94 -7.98 3.58
N ALA A 193 13.24 -8.16 3.35
CA ALA A 193 13.73 -9.01 2.28
C ALA A 193 13.30 -10.48 2.44
N TRP A 194 13.49 -11.04 3.63
CA TRP A 194 13.10 -12.42 3.90
C TRP A 194 11.59 -12.64 3.84
N HIS A 195 10.76 -11.72 4.35
CA HIS A 195 9.32 -11.88 4.25
C HIS A 195 8.85 -11.88 2.79
N MET A 196 9.47 -11.08 1.92
CA MET A 196 9.14 -11.06 0.48
C MET A 196 9.56 -12.37 -0.21
N VAL A 197 10.75 -12.89 0.09
CA VAL A 197 11.20 -14.19 -0.46
C VAL A 197 10.25 -15.30 -0.02
N LEU A 198 10.01 -15.41 1.29
CA LEU A 198 9.17 -16.48 1.84
C LEU A 198 7.69 -16.35 1.46
N GLY A 199 7.19 -15.14 1.31
CA GLY A 199 5.82 -14.89 0.86
C GLY A 199 5.63 -15.06 -0.65
N GLY A 200 6.65 -14.79 -1.45
CA GLY A 200 6.61 -15.00 -2.90
C GLY A 200 6.58 -16.49 -3.31
N ILE A 201 7.22 -17.37 -2.54
CA ILE A 201 7.26 -18.80 -2.83
C ILE A 201 5.86 -19.43 -2.88
N PRO A 202 4.99 -19.31 -1.86
CA PRO A 202 3.65 -19.88 -1.90
C PRO A 202 2.81 -19.38 -3.08
N LEU A 203 2.95 -18.08 -3.44
CA LEU A 203 2.21 -17.50 -4.56
C LEU A 203 2.64 -18.10 -5.90
N LEU A 204 3.95 -18.30 -6.11
CA LEU A 204 4.47 -18.98 -7.31
C LEU A 204 4.08 -20.44 -7.35
N LEU A 205 4.03 -21.12 -6.20
CA LEU A 205 3.55 -22.50 -6.12
C LEU A 205 2.06 -22.59 -6.47
N LEU A 206 1.23 -21.68 -5.95
CA LEU A 206 -0.20 -21.61 -6.31
C LEU A 206 -0.38 -21.42 -7.82
N PHE A 207 0.36 -20.51 -8.44
CA PHE A 207 0.35 -20.35 -9.89
C PHE A 207 0.70 -21.65 -10.61
N GLY A 208 1.76 -22.34 -10.19
CA GLY A 208 2.19 -23.60 -10.79
C GLY A 208 1.17 -24.72 -10.64
N PHE A 209 0.43 -24.79 -9.52
CA PHE A 209 -0.64 -25.75 -9.31
C PHE A 209 -1.86 -25.50 -10.18
N GLU A 210 -2.24 -24.23 -10.40
CA GLU A 210 -3.43 -23.87 -11.18
C GLU A 210 -3.16 -23.92 -12.69
N ASN A 211 -1.98 -23.49 -13.15
CA ASN A 211 -1.71 -23.28 -14.58
C ASN A 211 -0.70 -24.27 -15.16
N GLY A 212 -0.09 -25.14 -14.35
CA GLY A 212 0.94 -26.09 -14.82
C GLY A 212 2.23 -25.37 -15.28
N VAL A 213 2.92 -25.97 -16.26
CA VAL A 213 4.22 -25.48 -16.78
C VAL A 213 4.03 -24.82 -18.16
N GLU A 214 2.88 -24.23 -18.44
CA GLU A 214 2.66 -23.57 -19.73
C GLU A 214 3.51 -22.29 -19.87
N PRO A 215 4.07 -22.04 -21.07
CA PRO A 215 4.87 -20.85 -21.29
C PRO A 215 4.02 -19.58 -21.12
N ILE A 216 4.48 -18.66 -20.32
CA ILE A 216 3.85 -17.36 -20.18
C ILE A 216 4.14 -16.58 -21.48
N GLY A 217 3.11 -16.32 -22.27
CA GLY A 217 3.22 -15.63 -23.56
C GLY A 217 3.53 -14.13 -23.47
N TRP A 218 4.30 -13.69 -22.46
CA TRP A 218 4.65 -12.29 -22.25
C TRP A 218 5.68 -11.79 -23.25
N SER A 219 5.43 -10.61 -23.80
CA SER A 219 6.38 -9.86 -24.62
C SER A 219 7.55 -9.32 -23.79
N LEU A 220 8.60 -8.85 -24.47
CA LEU A 220 9.71 -8.16 -23.79
C LEU A 220 9.25 -6.91 -23.03
N ALA A 221 8.23 -6.21 -23.54
CA ALA A 221 7.63 -5.07 -22.86
C ALA A 221 6.92 -5.47 -21.55
N ASP A 222 6.24 -6.63 -21.53
CA ASP A 222 5.58 -7.16 -20.34
C ASP A 222 6.61 -7.55 -19.27
N TRP A 223 7.69 -8.20 -19.68
CA TRP A 223 8.81 -8.47 -18.78
C TRP A 223 9.47 -7.19 -18.26
N GLY A 224 9.56 -6.12 -19.07
CA GLY A 224 10.01 -4.80 -18.63
C GLY A 224 9.10 -4.18 -17.58
N ARG A 225 7.76 -4.28 -17.77
CA ARG A 225 6.76 -3.84 -16.76
C ARG A 225 6.88 -4.62 -15.47
N MET A 226 7.05 -5.96 -15.58
CA MET A 226 7.23 -6.82 -14.41
C MET A 226 8.52 -6.50 -13.67
N GLY A 227 9.64 -6.28 -14.39
CA GLY A 227 10.89 -5.83 -13.80
C GLY A 227 10.77 -4.51 -13.05
N PHE A 228 10.09 -3.52 -13.64
CA PHE A 228 9.79 -2.26 -12.95
C PHE A 228 8.97 -2.49 -11.67
N ALA A 229 7.90 -3.27 -11.75
CA ALA A 229 7.04 -3.57 -10.60
C ALA A 229 7.77 -4.35 -9.50
N SER A 230 8.68 -5.28 -9.86
CA SER A 230 9.47 -6.05 -8.91
C SER A 230 10.57 -5.21 -8.27
N PHE A 231 11.42 -4.55 -9.05
CA PHE A 231 12.61 -3.89 -8.51
C PHE A 231 12.32 -2.51 -7.91
N LEU A 232 11.60 -1.67 -8.61
CA LEU A 232 11.25 -0.33 -8.11
C LEU A 232 9.97 -0.36 -7.28
N GLY A 233 8.90 -0.94 -7.81
CA GLY A 233 7.58 -1.02 -7.14
C GLY A 233 7.53 -1.99 -5.96
N SER A 234 8.55 -2.85 -5.78
CA SER A 234 8.58 -3.78 -4.65
C SER A 234 9.88 -3.70 -3.87
N ALA A 235 11.05 -4.03 -4.42
CA ALA A 235 12.29 -4.02 -3.64
C ALA A 235 12.56 -2.64 -3.03
N LEU A 236 12.63 -1.60 -3.84
CA LEU A 236 12.88 -0.25 -3.35
C LEU A 236 11.71 0.29 -2.52
N ALA A 237 10.47 0.14 -3.01
CA ALA A 237 9.29 0.67 -2.34
C ALA A 237 9.06 0.02 -0.97
N TYR A 238 9.01 -1.31 -0.86
CA TYR A 238 8.82 -1.99 0.42
C TYR A 238 10.04 -1.83 1.34
N GLY A 239 11.26 -1.83 0.80
CA GLY A 239 12.46 -1.58 1.57
C GLY A 239 12.41 -0.22 2.28
N LEU A 240 12.08 0.84 1.55
CA LEU A 240 11.90 2.19 2.12
C LEU A 240 10.68 2.26 3.04
N PHE A 241 9.55 1.69 2.62
CA PHE A 241 8.31 1.74 3.40
C PHE A 241 8.49 1.13 4.78
N PHE A 242 8.95 -0.12 4.88
CA PHE A 242 9.12 -0.77 6.17
C PHE A 242 10.29 -0.19 6.98
N TRP A 243 11.32 0.34 6.32
CA TRP A 243 12.38 1.07 7.00
C TRP A 243 11.85 2.34 7.68
N PHE A 244 11.00 3.12 7.02
CA PHE A 244 10.37 4.29 7.59
C PHE A 244 9.28 3.94 8.62
N ALA A 245 8.44 2.94 8.35
CA ALA A 245 7.42 2.46 9.28
C ALA A 245 8.00 2.04 10.63
N ASN A 246 9.20 1.46 10.60
CA ASN A 246 9.92 1.08 11.81
C ASN A 246 10.47 2.29 12.61
N ARG A 247 10.68 3.46 11.99
CA ARG A 247 11.40 4.59 12.58
C ARG A 247 10.60 5.87 12.73
N ARG A 248 9.46 5.99 12.05
CA ARG A 248 8.66 7.20 12.04
C ARG A 248 7.37 7.02 12.81
N ASP A 249 6.71 8.14 13.11
CA ASP A 249 5.33 8.14 13.56
C ASP A 249 4.46 7.44 12.50
N LEU A 250 3.80 6.35 12.90
CA LEU A 250 3.07 5.50 11.95
C LEU A 250 1.90 6.21 11.32
N THR A 251 1.15 6.99 12.13
CA THR A 251 -0.01 7.73 11.65
C THR A 251 0.39 8.75 10.58
N SER A 252 1.46 9.54 10.82
CA SER A 252 1.93 10.52 9.85
C SER A 252 2.53 9.87 8.61
N PHE A 253 3.30 8.80 8.78
CA PHE A 253 3.93 8.13 7.65
C PHE A 253 2.92 7.39 6.78
N SER A 254 2.02 6.62 7.39
CA SER A 254 1.02 5.85 6.63
C SER A 254 0.02 6.75 5.90
N SER A 255 -0.27 7.96 6.42
CA SER A 255 -1.17 8.91 5.74
C SER A 255 -0.67 9.33 4.35
N LEU A 256 0.64 9.21 4.09
CA LEU A 256 1.20 9.40 2.74
C LEU A 256 0.67 8.34 1.75
N GLY A 257 0.13 7.22 2.24
CA GLY A 257 -0.53 6.19 1.43
C GLY A 257 -1.72 6.71 0.64
N PHE A 258 -2.41 7.73 1.15
CA PHE A 258 -3.48 8.40 0.40
C PHE A 258 -3.00 9.03 -0.92
N LEU A 259 -1.70 9.28 -1.08
CA LEU A 259 -1.11 9.77 -2.33
C LEU A 259 -1.00 8.69 -3.41
N THR A 260 -1.06 7.41 -3.06
CA THR A 260 -0.90 6.30 -4.02
C THR A 260 -1.85 6.41 -5.21
N PRO A 261 -3.17 6.59 -5.04
CA PRO A 261 -4.09 6.74 -6.16
C PRO A 261 -3.87 8.04 -6.95
N VAL A 262 -3.35 9.09 -6.31
CA VAL A 262 -2.98 10.34 -7.02
C VAL A 262 -1.86 10.07 -8.01
N PHE A 263 -0.83 9.33 -7.61
CA PHE A 263 0.26 8.94 -8.50
C PHE A 263 -0.19 7.95 -9.58
N ALA A 264 -1.10 7.03 -9.26
CA ALA A 264 -1.68 6.10 -10.23
C ALA A 264 -2.43 6.86 -11.33
N LEU A 265 -3.28 7.82 -10.96
CA LEU A 265 -4.02 8.66 -11.91
C LEU A 265 -3.11 9.59 -12.72
N ALA A 266 -2.11 10.19 -12.07
CA ALA A 266 -1.13 11.03 -12.79
C ALA A 266 -0.36 10.21 -13.84
N THR A 267 0.01 8.98 -13.50
CA THR A 267 0.72 8.07 -14.41
C THR A 267 -0.21 7.58 -15.53
N GLY A 268 -1.45 7.21 -15.21
CA GLY A 268 -2.49 6.84 -16.19
C GLY A 268 -2.78 8.00 -17.16
N GLY A 269 -2.92 9.21 -16.65
CA GLY A 269 -3.11 10.40 -17.46
C GLY A 269 -1.95 10.67 -18.42
N TRP A 270 -0.72 10.50 -17.95
CA TRP A 270 0.47 10.72 -18.77
C TRP A 270 0.72 9.61 -19.79
N LEU A 271 0.55 8.35 -19.42
CA LEU A 271 0.83 7.19 -20.28
C LEU A 271 -0.34 6.83 -21.19
N LEU A 272 -1.57 6.98 -20.72
CA LEU A 272 -2.79 6.54 -21.42
C LEU A 272 -3.61 7.71 -21.96
N GLY A 273 -3.21 8.96 -21.69
CA GLY A 273 -3.94 10.15 -22.14
C GLY A 273 -5.27 10.37 -21.41
N GLU A 274 -5.47 9.72 -20.26
CA GLU A 274 -6.67 9.87 -19.45
C GLU A 274 -6.74 11.28 -18.86
N ARG A 275 -7.95 11.86 -18.81
CA ARG A 275 -8.17 13.18 -18.20
C ARG A 275 -8.91 12.98 -16.88
N LEU A 276 -8.41 13.63 -15.86
CA LEU A 276 -9.09 13.69 -14.56
C LEU A 276 -10.40 14.46 -14.71
N ASP A 277 -11.46 13.87 -14.18
CA ASP A 277 -12.75 14.56 -14.06
C ASP A 277 -12.73 15.58 -12.90
N PRO A 278 -13.70 16.50 -12.80
CA PRO A 278 -13.76 17.50 -11.74
C PRO A 278 -13.80 16.89 -10.33
N LEU A 279 -14.45 15.73 -10.15
CA LEU A 279 -14.52 15.05 -8.85
C LEU A 279 -13.16 14.49 -8.44
N GLN A 280 -12.41 13.93 -9.39
CA GLN A 280 -11.06 13.45 -9.15
C GLN A 280 -10.12 14.58 -8.74
N TRP A 281 -10.25 15.79 -9.34
CA TRP A 281 -9.50 16.97 -8.90
C TRP A 281 -9.83 17.35 -7.46
N VAL A 282 -11.12 17.33 -7.07
CA VAL A 282 -11.52 17.51 -5.66
C VAL A 282 -10.85 16.46 -4.78
N GLY A 283 -10.84 15.20 -5.20
CA GLY A 283 -10.16 14.11 -4.51
C GLY A 283 -8.67 14.36 -4.30
N VAL A 284 -7.95 14.81 -5.33
CA VAL A 284 -6.53 15.20 -5.23
C VAL A 284 -6.33 16.29 -4.17
N MET A 285 -7.15 17.35 -4.19
CA MET A 285 -7.05 18.44 -3.22
C MET A 285 -7.32 17.97 -1.79
N LEU A 286 -8.32 17.11 -1.57
CA LEU A 286 -8.63 16.54 -0.26
C LEU A 286 -7.49 15.67 0.28
N VAL A 287 -6.89 14.84 -0.58
CA VAL A 287 -5.73 14.00 -0.22
C VAL A 287 -4.53 14.87 0.17
N LEU A 288 -4.21 15.88 -0.61
CA LEU A 288 -3.09 16.78 -0.29
C LEU A 288 -3.32 17.51 1.04
N LEU A 289 -4.55 17.99 1.27
CA LEU A 289 -4.91 18.62 2.54
C LEU A 289 -4.85 17.65 3.71
N SER A 290 -5.30 16.40 3.52
CA SER A 290 -5.17 15.31 4.49
C SER A 290 -3.72 15.10 4.93
N VAL A 291 -2.81 14.96 3.97
CA VAL A 291 -1.38 14.75 4.24
C VAL A 291 -0.81 15.92 5.05
N ILE A 292 -1.17 17.15 4.71
CA ILE A 292 -0.74 18.34 5.48
C ILE A 292 -1.29 18.29 6.90
N CYS A 293 -2.59 18.06 7.07
CA CYS A 293 -3.24 18.00 8.39
C CYS A 293 -2.62 16.91 9.28
N VAL A 294 -2.46 15.68 8.76
CA VAL A 294 -1.94 14.56 9.53
C VAL A 294 -0.47 14.74 9.84
N SER A 295 0.35 15.12 8.88
CA SER A 295 1.81 15.26 9.07
C SER A 295 2.19 16.43 9.95
N GLN A 296 1.40 17.51 9.93
CA GLN A 296 1.64 18.73 10.73
C GLN A 296 0.69 18.86 11.92
N ARG A 297 -0.06 17.80 12.27
CA ARG A 297 -1.12 17.85 13.28
C ARG A 297 -0.69 18.45 14.63
N ARG A 298 0.54 18.20 15.07
CA ARG A 298 1.06 18.78 16.33
C ARG A 298 1.25 20.28 16.20
N ARG A 299 1.88 20.71 15.11
CA ARG A 299 2.14 22.13 14.86
C ARG A 299 0.86 22.93 14.64
N LEU A 300 -0.16 22.35 14.03
CA LEU A 300 -1.44 23.01 13.77
C LEU A 300 -2.34 23.06 14.99
N TRP A 301 -2.14 22.17 15.95
CA TRP A 301 -2.97 22.09 17.18
C TRP A 301 -2.36 22.84 18.38
N GLU A 302 -1.04 22.76 18.54
CA GLU A 302 -0.34 23.46 19.61
C GLU A 302 0.13 24.82 19.08
N PRO A 303 -0.41 25.96 19.55
CA PRO A 303 0.14 27.25 19.22
C PRO A 303 1.60 27.33 19.70
N ALA A 304 2.45 28.02 18.93
CA ALA A 304 3.84 28.24 19.32
C ALA A 304 3.88 28.77 20.77
N PRO A 305 4.80 28.25 21.64
CA PRO A 305 4.93 28.79 22.98
C PRO A 305 5.14 30.31 22.86
N GLU A 306 4.30 31.07 23.55
CA GLU A 306 4.48 32.51 23.65
C GLU A 306 5.90 32.74 24.20
N LEU A 307 6.73 33.37 23.39
CA LEU A 307 8.02 33.85 23.86
C LEU A 307 7.71 34.81 25.01
N SER A 308 7.85 34.31 26.24
CA SER A 308 7.77 35.16 27.42
C SER A 308 8.85 36.24 27.32
N SER A 309 8.37 37.43 26.99
CA SER A 309 9.13 38.69 27.01
C SER A 309 9.80 38.97 28.34
#